data_52016e9ffbe81112e814f70057aed570
#
_entry.id   52016e9ffbe81112e814f70057aed570
#
_cell.length_a   1.000
_cell.length_b   1.000
_cell.length_c   1.000
_cell.angle_alpha   90.00
_cell.angle_beta   90.00
_cell.angle_gamma   90.00
#
_symmetry.space_group_name_H-M   'P 1'
#
loop_
_entity.id
_entity.type
_entity.pdbx_description
1 polymer ?
#
loop_
_entity_poly.entity_id
_entity_poly.type
_entity_poly.pdbx_seq_one_letter_code
_entity_poly.pdbx_strand_id
1 'polypeptide(L)'
;MLPAIIGGAFSIAGGIMGAASAKKAATAARDQRKKLEAKLADLENNRQEIINPYAGITSLSSLLSNPMDTLSVATQAAEMQIEEADISLANTLDTMRATGASAGGATALAQAALRSKKGVSASIEQQEAQNDKLRAQGEQRLQAQQMSEAQRIQQADVMGEKFMFGTRETRQLQELDRTADLLSGAQNRENEAFRDETSAVTGMFGSLAGIAGEQISMGA
;
A
#
# COMPACT_ATOMS: atom_id res chain seq x y z
N MET A 1 -53.29 64.86 32.73
CA MET A 1 -51.90 64.87 32.23
C MET A 1 -51.20 63.57 32.61
N LEU A 2 -51.51 62.45 31.96
CA LEU A 2 -50.86 61.18 32.22
C LEU A 2 -50.86 60.27 30.98
N PRO A 3 -50.18 60.68 29.85
CA PRO A 3 -49.81 59.68 28.86
C PRO A 3 -48.32 59.62 28.55
N ALA A 4 -47.44 60.48 29.09
CA ALA A 4 -46.05 60.51 28.64
C ALA A 4 -45.10 59.44 29.29
N ILE A 5 -45.53 58.83 30.40
CA ILE A 5 -44.69 57.83 31.13
C ILE A 5 -44.77 56.45 30.52
N ILE A 6 -45.82 56.13 29.74
CA ILE A 6 -46.07 54.82 29.15
C ILE A 6 -45.12 54.57 27.94
N GLY A 7 -44.78 55.58 27.17
CA GLY A 7 -43.91 55.43 25.99
C GLY A 7 -42.44 55.12 26.32
N GLY A 8 -41.89 55.71 27.40
CA GLY A 8 -40.54 55.46 27.82
C GLY A 8 -40.32 54.07 28.41
N ALA A 9 -41.33 53.54 29.10
CA ALA A 9 -41.24 52.18 29.67
C ALA A 9 -41.27 51.06 28.58
N PHE A 10 -42.01 51.31 27.48
CA PHE A 10 -42.04 50.34 26.37
C PHE A 10 -40.76 50.28 25.58
N SER A 11 -40.04 51.36 25.37
CA SER A 11 -38.76 51.36 24.65
C SER A 11 -37.62 50.72 25.45
N ILE A 12 -37.60 50.91 26.77
CA ILE A 12 -36.66 50.24 27.66
C ILE A 12 -36.97 48.74 27.78
N ALA A 13 -38.22 48.35 27.87
CA ALA A 13 -38.62 46.96 27.90
C ALA A 13 -38.30 46.23 26.58
N GLY A 14 -38.48 46.87 25.42
CA GLY A 14 -38.12 46.37 24.10
C GLY A 14 -36.61 46.14 23.95
N GLY A 15 -35.76 47.06 24.45
CA GLY A 15 -34.32 46.92 24.45
C GLY A 15 -33.81 45.80 25.35
N ILE A 16 -34.40 45.65 26.54
CA ILE A 16 -34.06 44.56 27.47
C ILE A 16 -34.52 43.18 26.92
N MET A 17 -35.69 43.09 26.30
CA MET A 17 -36.16 41.87 25.67
C MET A 17 -35.32 41.50 24.44
N GLY A 18 -34.85 42.43 23.64
CA GLY A 18 -33.93 42.22 22.52
C GLY A 18 -32.57 41.70 22.99
N ALA A 19 -31.99 42.27 24.04
CA ALA A 19 -30.72 41.82 24.60
C ALA A 19 -30.82 40.43 25.25
N ALA A 20 -31.95 40.08 25.89
CA ALA A 20 -32.19 38.77 26.45
C ALA A 20 -32.38 37.68 25.38
N SER A 21 -33.05 38.01 24.26
CA SER A 21 -33.19 37.09 23.12
C SER A 21 -31.88 36.87 22.37
N ALA A 22 -31.07 37.92 22.16
CA ALA A 22 -29.73 37.84 21.57
C ALA A 22 -28.78 36.99 22.44
N LYS A 23 -28.82 37.15 23.75
CA LYS A 23 -28.04 36.34 24.69
C LYS A 23 -28.45 34.86 24.67
N LYS A 24 -29.76 34.55 24.57
CA LYS A 24 -30.24 33.17 24.39
C LYS A 24 -29.80 32.58 23.04
N ALA A 25 -29.87 33.33 21.96
CA ALA A 25 -29.40 32.89 20.66
C ALA A 25 -27.87 32.62 20.63
N ALA A 26 -27.07 33.48 21.26
CA ALA A 26 -25.62 33.31 21.39
C ALA A 26 -25.29 32.06 22.22
N THR A 27 -26.02 31.82 23.32
CA THR A 27 -25.81 30.59 24.15
C THR A 27 -26.18 29.35 23.38
N ALA A 28 -27.32 29.33 22.65
CA ALA A 28 -27.73 28.20 21.82
C ALA A 28 -26.72 27.91 20.70
N ALA A 29 -26.17 28.95 20.07
CA ALA A 29 -25.12 28.81 19.05
C ALA A 29 -23.81 28.22 19.62
N ARG A 30 -23.41 28.65 20.85
CA ARG A 30 -22.24 28.07 21.54
C ARG A 30 -22.46 26.60 21.90
N ASP A 31 -23.65 26.24 22.35
CA ASP A 31 -23.97 24.84 22.71
C ASP A 31 -24.02 23.95 21.46
N GLN A 32 -24.54 24.43 20.35
CA GLN A 32 -24.49 23.72 19.06
C GLN A 32 -23.05 23.54 18.58
N ARG A 33 -22.22 24.58 18.68
CA ARG A 33 -20.79 24.51 18.34
C ARG A 33 -20.09 23.44 19.16
N LYS A 34 -20.26 23.42 20.48
CA LYS A 34 -19.67 22.40 21.37
C LYS A 34 -20.13 21.01 20.99
N LYS A 35 -21.41 20.80 20.65
CA LYS A 35 -21.95 19.51 20.20
C LYS A 35 -21.32 19.06 18.89
N LEU A 36 -21.13 19.98 17.94
CA LEU A 36 -20.49 19.69 16.66
C LEU A 36 -19.00 19.37 16.81
N GLU A 37 -18.30 20.13 17.67
CA GLU A 37 -16.90 19.87 18.02
C GLU A 37 -16.72 18.49 18.68
N ALA A 38 -17.59 18.14 19.61
CA ALA A 38 -17.57 16.83 20.27
C ALA A 38 -17.87 15.69 19.28
N LYS A 39 -18.85 15.88 18.38
CA LYS A 39 -19.15 14.90 17.34
C LYS A 39 -18.02 14.77 16.31
N LEU A 40 -17.34 15.86 15.99
CA LEU A 40 -16.17 15.84 15.12
C LEU A 40 -15.02 15.06 15.75
N ALA A 41 -14.70 15.35 17.02
CA ALA A 41 -13.69 14.63 17.78
C ALA A 41 -13.99 13.13 17.88
N ASP A 42 -15.27 12.76 18.07
CA ASP A 42 -15.68 11.35 18.10
C ASP A 42 -15.48 10.67 16.73
N LEU A 43 -15.84 11.33 15.64
CA LEU A 43 -15.63 10.83 14.29
C LEU A 43 -14.14 10.73 13.92
N GLU A 44 -13.29 11.61 14.45
CA GLU A 44 -11.84 11.57 14.26
C GLU A 44 -11.21 10.42 15.05
N ASN A 45 -11.62 10.23 16.30
CA ASN A 45 -11.13 9.14 17.15
C ASN A 45 -11.59 7.75 16.67
N ASN A 46 -12.77 7.65 16.06
CA ASN A 46 -13.34 6.41 15.54
C ASN A 46 -13.08 6.21 14.04
N ARG A 47 -12.15 6.96 13.44
CA ARG A 47 -11.77 6.76 12.03
C ARG A 47 -11.16 5.39 11.83
N GLN A 48 -11.55 4.75 10.74
CA GLN A 48 -10.93 3.50 10.29
C GLN A 48 -9.42 3.70 10.06
N GLU A 49 -8.65 2.74 10.53
CA GLU A 49 -7.21 2.69 10.24
C GLU A 49 -6.96 2.58 8.73
N ILE A 50 -5.91 3.24 8.26
CA ILE A 50 -5.50 3.14 6.87
C ILE A 50 -4.71 1.85 6.73
N ILE A 51 -5.30 0.87 6.05
CA ILE A 51 -4.69 -0.43 5.82
C ILE A 51 -3.94 -0.38 4.49
N ASN A 52 -2.70 -0.84 4.48
CA ASN A 52 -1.94 -1.03 3.25
C ASN A 52 -2.49 -2.25 2.49
N PRO A 53 -3.12 -2.07 1.31
CA PRO A 53 -3.68 -3.18 0.54
C PRO A 53 -2.62 -4.14 -0.02
N TYR A 54 -1.35 -3.72 -0.02
CA TYR A 54 -0.21 -4.50 -0.52
C TYR A 54 0.57 -5.22 0.59
N ALA A 55 0.24 -5.02 1.86
CA ALA A 55 0.96 -5.60 3.00
C ALA A 55 0.95 -7.14 3.04
N GLY A 56 -0.01 -7.77 2.36
CA GLY A 56 -0.12 -9.22 2.27
C GLY A 56 0.66 -9.86 1.13
N ILE A 57 1.37 -9.08 0.32
CA ILE A 57 2.14 -9.60 -0.80
C ILE A 57 3.44 -10.21 -0.28
N THR A 58 3.59 -11.54 -0.44
CA THR A 58 4.77 -12.28 -0.05
C THR A 58 5.60 -12.68 -1.28
N SER A 59 6.89 -12.93 -1.07
CA SER A 59 7.78 -13.43 -2.11
C SER A 59 7.46 -14.88 -2.46
N LEU A 60 7.44 -15.17 -3.75
CA LEU A 60 7.28 -16.51 -4.30
C LEU A 60 8.64 -17.14 -4.65
N SER A 61 9.75 -16.50 -4.27
CA SER A 61 11.10 -16.97 -4.61
C SER A 61 11.41 -18.38 -4.09
N SER A 62 10.80 -18.79 -2.98
CA SER A 62 10.94 -20.14 -2.42
C SER A 62 10.27 -21.25 -3.27
N LEU A 63 9.35 -20.87 -4.16
CA LEU A 63 8.69 -21.79 -5.07
C LEU A 63 9.43 -21.92 -6.41
N LEU A 64 10.39 -21.05 -6.65
CA LEU A 64 11.21 -21.09 -7.85
C LEU A 64 12.32 -22.10 -7.68
N SER A 65 12.46 -23.00 -8.62
CA SER A 65 13.52 -24.02 -8.66
C SER A 65 14.04 -24.18 -10.08
N ASN A 66 15.29 -24.63 -10.19
CA ASN A 66 15.85 -24.98 -11.48
C ASN A 66 15.42 -26.43 -11.84
N PRO A 67 14.56 -26.65 -12.83
CA PRO A 67 14.13 -27.98 -13.21
C PRO A 67 15.25 -28.80 -13.87
N MET A 68 16.35 -28.15 -14.25
CA MET A 68 17.51 -28.82 -14.87
C MET A 68 18.49 -29.41 -13.84
N ASP A 69 18.32 -29.15 -12.55
CA ASP A 69 19.23 -29.70 -11.51
C ASP A 69 19.10 -31.22 -11.38
N THR A 70 17.98 -31.80 -11.76
CA THR A 70 17.72 -33.23 -11.68
C THR A 70 18.18 -34.00 -12.91
N LEU A 71 18.78 -33.32 -13.90
CA LEU A 71 19.32 -33.99 -15.07
C LEU A 71 20.46 -34.95 -14.65
N SER A 72 20.33 -36.19 -15.09
CA SER A 72 21.36 -37.24 -14.90
C SER A 72 21.80 -37.79 -16.23
N VAL A 73 22.96 -38.42 -16.22
CA VAL A 73 23.45 -39.15 -17.40
C VAL A 73 22.67 -40.45 -17.56
N ALA A 74 22.40 -40.84 -18.78
CA ALA A 74 21.75 -42.11 -19.09
C ALA A 74 22.74 -43.28 -18.99
N THR A 75 23.17 -43.64 -17.77
CA THR A 75 24.14 -44.71 -17.49
C THR A 75 23.65 -46.06 -17.95
N GLN A 76 22.36 -46.31 -17.87
CA GLN A 76 21.77 -47.58 -18.27
C GLN A 76 22.00 -47.92 -19.77
N ALA A 77 21.90 -46.91 -20.65
CA ALA A 77 22.23 -47.10 -22.06
C ALA A 77 23.72 -47.40 -22.29
N ALA A 78 24.60 -46.76 -21.51
CA ALA A 78 26.03 -47.02 -21.55
C ALA A 78 26.40 -48.42 -21.03
N GLU A 79 25.74 -48.87 -19.95
CA GLU A 79 25.91 -50.20 -19.39
C GLU A 79 25.48 -51.29 -20.42
N MET A 80 24.33 -51.09 -21.08
CA MET A 80 23.90 -52.03 -22.16
C MET A 80 24.88 -52.10 -23.32
N GLN A 81 25.46 -50.94 -23.75
CA GLN A 81 26.46 -50.89 -24.81
C GLN A 81 27.73 -51.61 -24.41
N ILE A 82 28.18 -51.52 -23.16
CA ILE A 82 29.33 -52.22 -22.63
C ILE A 82 29.06 -53.71 -22.60
N GLU A 83 27.89 -54.13 -22.11
CA GLU A 83 27.49 -55.52 -22.03
C GLU A 83 27.41 -56.16 -23.42
N GLU A 84 26.78 -55.50 -24.42
CA GLU A 84 26.72 -55.97 -25.80
C GLU A 84 28.14 -56.09 -26.41
N ALA A 85 29.01 -55.13 -26.14
CA ALA A 85 30.40 -55.18 -26.59
C ALA A 85 31.16 -56.36 -25.98
N ASP A 86 31.00 -56.61 -24.68
CA ASP A 86 31.66 -57.68 -23.96
C ASP A 86 31.15 -59.08 -24.44
N ILE A 87 29.82 -59.21 -24.69
CA ILE A 87 29.22 -60.44 -25.28
C ILE A 87 29.77 -60.68 -26.70
N SER A 88 29.80 -59.65 -27.53
CA SER A 88 30.33 -59.73 -28.90
C SER A 88 31.80 -60.12 -28.92
N LEU A 89 32.57 -59.57 -28.00
CA LEU A 89 34.00 -59.90 -27.81
C LEU A 89 34.23 -61.33 -27.34
N ALA A 90 33.41 -61.82 -26.38
CA ALA A 90 33.46 -63.20 -25.90
C ALA A 90 33.17 -64.18 -27.04
N ASN A 91 32.11 -63.96 -27.80
CA ASN A 91 31.76 -64.81 -28.95
C ASN A 91 32.83 -64.82 -30.04
N THR A 92 33.43 -63.67 -30.30
CA THR A 92 34.56 -63.57 -31.26
C THR A 92 35.81 -64.30 -30.76
N LEU A 93 36.12 -64.20 -29.46
CA LEU A 93 37.22 -64.93 -28.85
C LEU A 93 37.03 -66.44 -28.91
N ASP A 94 35.83 -66.93 -28.64
CA ASP A 94 35.52 -68.37 -28.74
C ASP A 94 35.61 -68.86 -30.19
N THR A 95 35.17 -68.10 -31.16
CA THR A 95 35.31 -68.42 -32.59
C THR A 95 36.81 -68.45 -32.97
N MET A 96 37.59 -67.53 -32.49
CA MET A 96 39.06 -67.49 -32.73
C MET A 96 39.80 -68.71 -32.11
N ARG A 97 39.38 -69.13 -30.93
CA ARG A 97 39.87 -70.30 -30.27
C ARG A 97 39.56 -71.56 -31.05
N ALA A 98 38.27 -71.68 -31.53
CA ALA A 98 37.81 -72.84 -32.31
C ALA A 98 38.57 -72.99 -33.67
N THR A 99 38.92 -71.82 -34.28
CA THR A 99 39.56 -71.78 -35.61
C THR A 99 41.08 -71.78 -35.54
N GLY A 100 41.73 -71.84 -34.35
CA GLY A 100 43.17 -71.85 -34.19
C GLY A 100 43.86 -70.54 -34.59
N ALA A 101 43.15 -69.38 -34.48
CA ALA A 101 43.62 -68.07 -34.82
C ALA A 101 44.84 -67.67 -34.01
N SER A 102 45.88 -67.06 -34.65
CA SER A 102 47.17 -66.67 -34.03
C SER A 102 47.05 -65.57 -32.99
N ALA A 103 48.03 -65.37 -32.13
CA ALA A 103 48.09 -64.32 -31.08
C ALA A 103 47.81 -62.89 -31.59
N GLY A 104 48.08 -62.62 -32.87
CA GLY A 104 47.71 -61.33 -33.50
C GLY A 104 46.22 -60.99 -33.50
N GLY A 105 45.33 -62.01 -33.61
CA GLY A 105 43.89 -61.84 -33.51
C GLY A 105 43.39 -61.40 -32.12
N ALA A 106 44.03 -61.97 -31.08
CA ALA A 106 43.70 -61.60 -29.68
C ALA A 106 44.05 -60.11 -29.37
N THR A 107 45.22 -59.67 -29.90
CA THR A 107 45.67 -58.28 -29.73
C THR A 107 44.74 -57.30 -30.46
N ALA A 108 44.25 -57.63 -31.67
CA ALA A 108 43.29 -56.82 -32.42
C ALA A 108 41.94 -56.74 -31.71
N LEU A 109 41.49 -57.86 -31.11
CA LEU A 109 40.25 -57.91 -30.33
C LEU A 109 40.33 -57.05 -29.06
N ALA A 110 41.45 -57.15 -28.35
CA ALA A 110 41.68 -56.29 -27.16
C ALA A 110 41.68 -54.79 -27.50
N GLN A 111 42.27 -54.44 -28.64
CA GLN A 111 42.24 -53.02 -29.12
C GLN A 111 40.82 -52.60 -29.52
N ALA A 112 40.01 -53.47 -30.14
CA ALA A 112 38.62 -53.19 -30.46
C ALA A 112 37.77 -52.94 -29.19
N ALA A 113 37.99 -53.78 -28.16
CA ALA A 113 37.35 -53.60 -26.84
C ALA A 113 37.69 -52.24 -26.18
N LEU A 114 38.99 -51.91 -26.20
CA LEU A 114 39.42 -50.59 -25.66
C LEU A 114 38.81 -49.40 -26.43
N ARG A 115 38.70 -49.52 -27.76
CA ARG A 115 38.05 -48.46 -28.56
C ARG A 115 36.56 -48.34 -28.25
N SER A 116 35.84 -49.44 -28.12
CA SER A 116 34.44 -49.48 -27.75
C SER A 116 34.19 -48.81 -26.39
N LYS A 117 34.98 -49.24 -25.36
CA LYS A 117 34.87 -48.64 -24.01
C LYS A 117 35.23 -47.13 -23.99
N LYS A 118 36.22 -46.71 -24.77
CA LYS A 118 36.54 -45.29 -24.93
C LYS A 118 35.39 -44.52 -25.63
N GLY A 119 34.73 -45.14 -26.61
CA GLY A 119 33.56 -44.53 -27.27
C GLY A 119 32.40 -44.28 -26.31
N VAL A 120 32.11 -45.24 -25.45
CA VAL A 120 31.10 -45.13 -24.41
C VAL A 120 31.46 -44.04 -23.41
N SER A 121 32.71 -44.01 -22.90
CA SER A 121 33.16 -42.94 -22.00
C SER A 121 33.05 -41.57 -22.63
N ALA A 122 33.45 -41.41 -23.89
CA ALA A 122 33.32 -40.12 -24.61
C ALA A 122 31.83 -39.69 -24.77
N SER A 123 30.91 -40.65 -24.99
CA SER A 123 29.47 -40.35 -25.05
C SER A 123 28.94 -39.90 -23.69
N ILE A 124 29.34 -40.49 -22.58
CA ILE A 124 29.00 -40.11 -21.23
C ILE A 124 29.52 -38.69 -20.93
N GLU A 125 30.79 -38.40 -21.19
CA GLU A 125 31.40 -37.09 -21.01
C GLU A 125 30.67 -36.00 -21.81
N GLN A 126 30.26 -36.32 -23.05
CA GLN A 126 29.47 -35.41 -23.88
C GLN A 126 28.09 -35.14 -23.30
N GLN A 127 27.40 -36.16 -22.76
CA GLN A 127 26.10 -35.98 -22.09
C GLN A 127 26.26 -35.15 -20.80
N GLU A 128 27.32 -35.40 -20.00
CA GLU A 128 27.60 -34.61 -18.80
C GLU A 128 27.85 -33.13 -19.15
N ALA A 129 28.65 -32.84 -20.14
CA ALA A 129 28.90 -31.50 -20.61
C ALA A 129 27.61 -30.78 -21.11
N GLN A 130 26.75 -31.53 -21.77
CA GLN A 130 25.44 -31.01 -22.17
C GLN A 130 24.53 -30.74 -20.96
N ASN A 131 24.48 -31.65 -20.01
CA ASN A 131 23.67 -31.51 -18.80
C ASN A 131 24.19 -30.32 -17.96
N ASP A 132 25.47 -30.14 -17.82
CA ASP A 132 26.06 -29.00 -17.11
C ASP A 132 25.73 -27.67 -17.79
N LYS A 133 25.75 -27.65 -19.12
CA LYS A 133 25.33 -26.48 -19.88
C LYS A 133 23.82 -26.16 -19.67
N LEU A 134 22.97 -27.18 -19.63
CA LEU A 134 21.54 -27.02 -19.37
C LEU A 134 21.29 -26.58 -17.94
N ARG A 135 22.01 -27.14 -16.95
CA ARG A 135 21.94 -26.70 -15.54
C ARG A 135 22.34 -25.23 -15.41
N ALA A 136 23.46 -24.82 -16.04
CA ALA A 136 23.89 -23.42 -16.02
C ALA A 136 22.87 -22.48 -16.68
N GLN A 137 22.23 -22.88 -17.78
CA GLN A 137 21.15 -22.11 -18.41
C GLN A 137 19.91 -22.06 -17.51
N GLY A 138 19.57 -23.14 -16.85
CA GLY A 138 18.48 -23.21 -15.88
C GLY A 138 18.70 -22.26 -14.71
N GLU A 139 19.94 -22.23 -14.18
CA GLU A 139 20.35 -21.33 -13.11
C GLU A 139 20.24 -19.85 -13.50
N GLN A 140 20.69 -19.48 -14.73
CA GLN A 140 20.52 -18.12 -15.23
C GLN A 140 19.04 -17.71 -15.33
N ARG A 141 18.17 -18.62 -15.75
CA ARG A 141 16.72 -18.37 -15.81
C ARG A 141 16.13 -18.21 -14.41
N LEU A 142 16.56 -19.06 -13.47
CA LEU A 142 16.13 -18.98 -12.08
C LEU A 142 16.51 -17.63 -11.47
N GLN A 143 17.76 -17.19 -11.66
CA GLN A 143 18.21 -15.87 -11.19
C GLN A 143 17.40 -14.73 -11.80
N ALA A 144 17.11 -14.78 -13.11
CA ALA A 144 16.29 -13.78 -13.77
C ALA A 144 14.86 -13.74 -13.20
N GLN A 145 14.26 -14.90 -12.89
CA GLN A 145 12.96 -15.00 -12.26
C GLN A 145 12.97 -14.46 -10.82
N GLN A 146 14.02 -14.78 -10.04
CA GLN A 146 14.19 -14.25 -8.70
C GLN A 146 14.35 -12.72 -8.69
N MET A 147 15.11 -12.18 -9.64
CA MET A 147 15.22 -10.71 -9.81
C MET A 147 13.87 -10.07 -10.16
N SER A 148 13.12 -10.67 -11.08
CA SER A 148 11.79 -10.20 -11.45
C SER A 148 10.83 -10.22 -10.26
N GLU A 149 10.89 -11.28 -9.45
CA GLU A 149 10.09 -11.42 -8.24
C GLU A 149 10.47 -10.38 -7.17
N ALA A 150 11.76 -10.13 -6.98
CA ALA A 150 12.25 -9.08 -6.09
C ALA A 150 11.76 -7.69 -6.52
N GLN A 151 11.78 -7.40 -7.82
CA GLN A 151 11.24 -6.16 -8.37
C GLN A 151 9.73 -6.06 -8.15
N ARG A 152 8.98 -7.15 -8.31
CA ARG A 152 7.54 -7.19 -8.05
C ARG A 152 7.22 -6.84 -6.60
N ILE A 153 7.95 -7.41 -5.64
CA ILE A 153 7.78 -7.12 -4.21
C ILE A 153 8.11 -5.66 -3.93
N GLN A 154 9.25 -5.16 -4.42
CA GLN A 154 9.65 -3.77 -4.23
C GLN A 154 8.61 -2.79 -4.81
N GLN A 155 8.06 -3.08 -5.98
CA GLN A 155 6.98 -2.27 -6.55
C GLN A 155 5.72 -2.29 -5.70
N ALA A 156 5.35 -3.44 -5.15
CA ALA A 156 4.21 -3.57 -4.25
C ALA A 156 4.41 -2.75 -2.97
N ASP A 157 5.59 -2.78 -2.37
CA ASP A 157 5.93 -1.99 -1.18
C ASP A 157 5.82 -0.48 -1.49
N VAL A 158 6.42 -0.02 -2.59
CA VAL A 158 6.35 1.39 -3.01
C VAL A 158 4.90 1.82 -3.29
N MET A 159 4.10 0.96 -3.93
CA MET A 159 2.67 1.24 -4.15
C MET A 159 1.89 1.32 -2.84
N GLY A 160 2.21 0.42 -1.90
CA GLY A 160 1.63 0.43 -0.56
C GLY A 160 1.93 1.71 0.21
N GLU A 161 3.20 2.13 0.21
CA GLU A 161 3.63 3.38 0.86
C GLU A 161 2.98 4.61 0.22
N LYS A 162 2.94 4.69 -1.11
CA LYS A 162 2.27 5.77 -1.84
C LYS A 162 0.78 5.83 -1.53
N PHE A 163 0.10 4.69 -1.48
CA PHE A 163 -1.31 4.60 -1.12
C PHE A 163 -1.55 5.12 0.30
N MET A 164 -0.75 4.67 1.26
CA MET A 164 -0.82 5.09 2.66
C MET A 164 -0.58 6.59 2.81
N PHE A 165 0.47 7.10 2.15
CA PHE A 165 0.81 8.52 2.17
C PHE A 165 -0.30 9.37 1.56
N GLY A 166 -0.75 9.06 0.33
CA GLY A 166 -1.79 9.83 -0.35
C GLY A 166 -3.13 9.82 0.40
N THR A 167 -3.49 8.71 1.03
CA THR A 167 -4.71 8.63 1.85
C THR A 167 -4.59 9.48 3.12
N ARG A 168 -3.42 9.49 3.78
CA ARG A 168 -3.15 10.36 4.94
C ARG A 168 -3.20 11.82 4.56
N GLU A 169 -2.54 12.20 3.47
CA GLU A 169 -2.52 13.57 2.96
C GLU A 169 -3.94 14.06 2.62
N THR A 170 -4.72 13.25 1.91
CA THR A 170 -6.12 13.59 1.60
C THR A 170 -6.95 13.80 2.87
N ARG A 171 -6.76 12.94 3.88
CA ARG A 171 -7.46 13.10 5.17
C ARG A 171 -7.05 14.38 5.90
N GLN A 172 -5.75 14.70 5.91
CA GLN A 172 -5.23 15.92 6.53
C GLN A 172 -5.75 17.17 5.82
N LEU A 173 -5.77 17.19 4.49
CA LEU A 173 -6.33 18.31 3.73
C LEU A 173 -7.81 18.51 4.03
N GLN A 174 -8.61 17.44 4.09
CA GLN A 174 -10.02 17.51 4.48
C GLN A 174 -10.22 18.04 5.91
N GLU A 175 -9.33 17.72 6.84
CA GLU A 175 -9.34 18.25 8.21
C GLU A 175 -9.00 19.73 8.23
N LEU A 176 -8.00 20.15 7.47
CA LEU A 176 -7.62 21.56 7.35
C LEU A 176 -8.75 22.39 6.76
N ASP A 177 -9.37 21.96 5.67
CA ASP A 177 -10.49 22.65 5.04
C ASP A 177 -11.69 22.78 6.01
N ARG A 178 -12.03 21.68 6.68
CA ARG A 178 -13.12 21.69 7.67
C ARG A 178 -12.83 22.59 8.87
N THR A 179 -11.57 22.63 9.32
CA THR A 179 -11.16 23.50 10.41
C THR A 179 -11.20 24.96 9.98
N ALA A 180 -10.76 25.26 8.76
CA ALA A 180 -10.84 26.60 8.18
C ALA A 180 -12.28 27.08 8.04
N ASP A 181 -13.21 26.24 7.58
CA ASP A 181 -14.64 26.53 7.48
C ASP A 181 -15.26 26.80 8.85
N LEU A 182 -14.94 25.99 9.85
CA LEU A 182 -15.41 26.20 11.22
C LEU A 182 -14.88 27.48 11.83
N LEU A 183 -13.61 27.82 11.59
CA LEU A 183 -12.98 29.05 12.07
C LEU A 183 -13.62 30.25 11.42
N SER A 184 -13.82 30.27 10.10
CA SER A 184 -14.46 31.36 9.37
C SER A 184 -15.91 31.55 9.81
N GLY A 185 -16.66 30.46 9.99
CA GLY A 185 -18.01 30.49 10.52
C GLY A 185 -18.09 31.00 11.97
N ALA A 186 -17.09 30.71 12.80
CA ALA A 186 -17.01 31.22 14.16
C ALA A 186 -16.71 32.71 14.18
N GLN A 187 -15.76 33.17 13.37
CA GLN A 187 -15.40 34.61 13.23
C GLN A 187 -16.58 35.43 12.72
N ASN A 188 -17.32 34.93 11.74
CA ASN A 188 -18.51 35.64 11.23
C ASN A 188 -19.59 35.79 12.29
N ARG A 189 -19.87 34.75 13.08
CA ARG A 189 -20.82 34.81 14.19
C ARG A 189 -20.36 35.72 15.31
N GLU A 190 -19.07 35.77 15.60
CA GLU A 190 -18.53 36.70 16.60
C GLU A 190 -18.66 38.13 16.12
N ASN A 191 -18.38 38.42 14.85
CA ASN A 191 -18.56 39.73 14.24
C ASN A 191 -20.05 40.15 14.21
N GLU A 192 -20.96 39.24 13.90
CA GLU A 192 -22.42 39.51 13.95
C GLU A 192 -22.87 39.80 15.38
N ALA A 193 -22.46 38.99 16.35
CA ALA A 193 -22.79 39.21 17.75
C ALA A 193 -22.26 40.56 18.27
N PHE A 194 -21.05 40.95 17.86
CA PHE A 194 -20.46 42.24 18.22
C PHE A 194 -21.25 43.41 17.58
N ARG A 195 -21.68 43.28 16.32
CA ARG A 195 -22.49 44.29 15.66
C ARG A 195 -23.86 44.44 16.31
N ASP A 196 -24.49 43.32 16.68
CA ASP A 196 -25.77 43.32 17.37
C ASP A 196 -25.69 43.93 18.75
N GLU A 197 -24.62 43.67 19.50
CA GLU A 197 -24.36 44.25 20.80
C GLU A 197 -24.14 45.76 20.66
N THR A 198 -23.32 46.18 19.69
CA THR A 198 -23.04 47.60 19.42
C THR A 198 -24.30 48.36 19.00
N SER A 199 -25.13 47.75 18.13
CA SER A 199 -26.38 48.37 17.68
C SER A 199 -27.41 48.47 18.79
N ALA A 200 -27.49 47.45 19.67
CA ALA A 200 -28.37 47.49 20.84
C ALA A 200 -27.97 48.57 21.84
N VAL A 201 -26.67 48.72 22.09
CA VAL A 201 -26.12 49.77 22.97
C VAL A 201 -26.36 51.17 22.38
N THR A 202 -26.10 51.33 21.08
CA THR A 202 -26.36 52.64 20.39
C THR A 202 -27.80 52.99 20.39
N GLY A 203 -28.71 52.00 20.17
CA GLY A 203 -30.14 52.18 20.25
C GLY A 203 -30.63 52.58 21.65
N MET A 204 -30.05 52.06 22.71
CA MET A 204 -30.34 52.49 24.09
C MET A 204 -29.88 53.91 24.36
N PHE A 205 -28.73 54.32 23.92
CA PHE A 205 -28.26 55.71 24.08
C PHE A 205 -29.08 56.66 23.24
N GLY A 206 -29.46 56.28 22.02
CA GLY A 206 -30.37 57.07 21.16
C GLY A 206 -31.74 57.31 21.79
N SER A 207 -32.32 56.28 22.41
CA SER A 207 -33.61 56.41 23.10
C SER A 207 -33.52 57.28 24.37
N LEU A 208 -32.44 57.18 25.12
CA LEU A 208 -32.19 58.03 26.28
C LEU A 208 -31.99 59.49 25.89
N ALA A 209 -31.26 59.79 24.83
CA ALA A 209 -31.08 61.13 24.29
C ALA A 209 -32.38 61.74 23.78
N GLY A 210 -33.25 60.95 23.17
CA GLY A 210 -34.59 61.33 22.75
C GLY A 210 -35.48 61.75 23.92
N ILE A 211 -35.45 61.00 25.02
CA ILE A 211 -36.22 61.30 26.23
C ILE A 211 -35.70 62.57 26.91
N ALA A 212 -34.40 62.78 26.95
CA ALA A 212 -33.80 64.01 27.53
C ALA A 212 -34.12 65.24 26.68
N GLY A 213 -34.13 65.12 25.34
CA GLY A 213 -34.48 66.20 24.42
C GLY A 213 -35.97 66.64 24.53
N GLU A 214 -36.86 65.70 24.76
CA GLU A 214 -38.28 65.96 24.89
C GLU A 214 -38.62 66.67 26.22
N GLN A 215 -37.90 66.37 27.28
CA GLN A 215 -38.00 67.06 28.58
C GLN A 215 -37.53 68.53 28.54
N ILE A 216 -36.53 68.82 27.74
CA ILE A 216 -36.02 70.20 27.59
C ILE A 216 -36.99 71.05 26.75
N SER A 217 -37.74 70.47 25.80
CA SER A 217 -38.71 71.20 24.97
C SER A 217 -40.02 71.49 25.67
N MET A 218 -40.36 70.78 26.75
CA MET A 218 -41.57 71.03 27.56
C MET A 218 -41.31 72.02 28.72
N GLY A 219 -40.08 72.44 28.97
CA GLY A 219 -39.73 73.38 30.03
C GLY A 219 -39.51 74.86 29.56
N ALA A 220 -39.71 75.16 28.29
CA ALA A 220 -39.65 76.49 27.70
C ALA A 220 -41.02 76.94 27.26
#